data_3c32d76308c1689df82865d900f5a716
#
_entry.id   3c32d76308c1689df82865d900f5a716
#
_cell.length_a   1.000
_cell.length_b   1.000
_cell.length_c   1.000
_cell.angle_alpha   90.00
_cell.angle_beta   90.00
_cell.angle_gamma   90.00
#
_symmetry.space_group_name_H-M   'P 1'
#
loop_
_entity.id
_entity.type
_entity.pdbx_description
1 polymer ?
#
loop_
_entity_poly.entity_id
_entity_poly.type
_entity_poly.pdbx_seq_one_letter_code
_entity_poly.pdbx_strand_id
1 'polypeptide(L)'
;MTVLDTIFRAMEAAERIMLFRHVRVDGDCVGATKGLKAILRATWPDKEVSIIDDEHSDYLAFLGEDDPPVPDEYYRTALGVVIDVGNRERISNQKYALCRQVIKIDHHIPRDAYGDINWVEEDRSSACEMIAAFYDRFRDRLTLTREAATCLYIINLFYK
;
A
#
# COMPACT_ATOMS: atom_id res chain seq x y z
N MET A 1 -1.68 6.86 21.56
CA MET A 1 -1.91 6.73 20.11
C MET A 1 -0.85 5.80 19.52
N THR A 2 -1.29 4.74 18.86
CA THR A 2 -0.37 3.79 18.20
C THR A 2 0.05 4.30 16.81
N VAL A 3 1.06 3.66 16.21
CA VAL A 3 1.43 3.95 14.81
C VAL A 3 0.26 3.69 13.85
N LEU A 4 -0.56 2.66 14.11
CA LEU A 4 -1.75 2.35 13.31
C LEU A 4 -2.78 3.48 13.37
N ASP A 5 -3.01 4.06 14.54
CA ASP A 5 -3.91 5.21 14.69
C ASP A 5 -3.41 6.42 13.90
N THR A 6 -2.10 6.65 13.91
CA THR A 6 -1.47 7.74 13.15
C THR A 6 -1.64 7.53 11.65
N ILE A 7 -1.41 6.30 11.17
CA ILE A 7 -1.60 5.93 9.75
C ILE A 7 -3.07 6.11 9.35
N PHE A 8 -4.00 5.61 10.16
CA PHE A 8 -5.43 5.74 9.86
C PHE A 8 -5.85 7.20 9.72
N ARG A 9 -5.43 8.06 10.65
CA ARG A 9 -5.74 9.50 10.61
C ARG A 9 -5.14 10.18 9.38
N ALA A 10 -3.92 9.82 8.99
CA ALA A 10 -3.28 10.36 7.81
C ALA A 10 -4.06 9.97 6.54
N MET A 11 -4.50 8.71 6.42
CA MET A 11 -5.32 8.26 5.31
C MET A 11 -6.70 8.90 5.29
N GLU A 12 -7.34 9.05 6.44
CA GLU A 12 -8.64 9.69 6.57
C GLU A 12 -8.59 11.17 6.12
N ALA A 13 -7.53 11.88 6.48
CA ALA A 13 -7.36 13.30 6.17
C ALA A 13 -6.94 13.57 4.72
N ALA A 14 -6.26 12.63 4.06
CA ALA A 14 -5.76 12.82 2.70
C ALA A 14 -6.88 12.72 1.67
N GLU A 15 -6.94 13.66 0.73
CA GLU A 15 -7.85 13.58 -0.42
C GLU A 15 -7.30 12.68 -1.53
N ARG A 16 -5.96 12.61 -1.64
CA ARG A 16 -5.25 11.80 -2.62
C ARG A 16 -4.24 10.90 -1.93
N ILE A 17 -4.30 9.61 -2.26
CA ILE A 17 -3.40 8.59 -1.73
C ILE A 17 -2.74 7.88 -2.91
N MET A 18 -1.41 7.80 -2.89
CA MET A 18 -0.62 7.09 -3.88
C MET A 18 0.08 5.91 -3.21
N LEU A 19 -0.11 4.72 -3.76
CA LEU A 19 0.47 3.48 -3.25
C LEU A 19 1.67 3.08 -4.12
N PHE A 20 2.79 2.77 -3.49
CA PHE A 20 4.05 2.43 -4.16
C PHE A 20 4.49 1.02 -3.83
N ARG A 21 5.20 0.38 -4.77
CA ARG A 21 5.69 -0.99 -4.71
C ARG A 21 7.19 -1.06 -4.92
N HIS A 22 7.77 -2.25 -4.68
CA HIS A 22 9.17 -2.50 -5.01
C HIS A 22 9.36 -2.90 -6.47
N VAL A 23 10.59 -2.75 -6.96
CA VAL A 23 11.02 -3.31 -8.24
C VAL A 23 10.87 -4.84 -8.21
N ARG A 24 10.65 -5.46 -9.39
CA ARG A 24 10.41 -6.91 -9.51
C ARG A 24 9.21 -7.35 -8.67
N VAL A 25 8.04 -6.84 -9.03
CA VAL A 25 6.79 -7.09 -8.33
C VAL A 25 6.51 -8.58 -8.11
N ASP A 26 6.00 -8.90 -6.95
CA ASP A 26 5.57 -10.24 -6.56
C ASP A 26 4.11 -10.24 -6.07
N GLY A 27 3.61 -11.42 -5.70
CA GLY A 27 2.23 -11.58 -5.24
C GLY A 27 1.94 -10.80 -3.96
N ASP A 28 2.93 -10.67 -3.05
CA ASP A 28 2.75 -9.96 -1.80
C ASP A 28 2.58 -8.45 -2.02
N CYS A 29 3.48 -7.80 -2.73
CA CYS A 29 3.39 -6.35 -2.94
C CYS A 29 2.17 -5.98 -3.80
N VAL A 30 1.83 -6.78 -4.81
CA VAL A 30 0.66 -6.54 -5.66
C VAL A 30 -0.63 -6.79 -4.88
N GLY A 31 -0.73 -7.90 -4.16
CA GLY A 31 -1.90 -8.21 -3.34
C GLY A 31 -2.13 -7.18 -2.24
N ALA A 32 -1.08 -6.76 -1.53
CA ALA A 32 -1.18 -5.78 -0.46
C ALA A 32 -1.61 -4.39 -0.97
N THR A 33 -1.01 -3.91 -2.07
CA THR A 33 -1.36 -2.60 -2.63
C THR A 33 -2.76 -2.59 -3.24
N LYS A 34 -3.14 -3.60 -4.00
CA LYS A 34 -4.49 -3.70 -4.58
C LYS A 34 -5.55 -3.92 -3.51
N GLY A 35 -5.25 -4.73 -2.48
CA GLY A 35 -6.13 -4.93 -1.34
C GLY A 35 -6.39 -3.64 -0.57
N LEU A 36 -5.34 -2.89 -0.25
CA LEU A 36 -5.49 -1.60 0.43
C LEU A 36 -6.25 -0.59 -0.44
N LYS A 37 -5.94 -0.51 -1.73
CA LYS A 37 -6.69 0.38 -2.64
C LYS A 37 -8.18 0.06 -2.62
N ALA A 38 -8.55 -1.22 -2.71
CA ALA A 38 -9.96 -1.62 -2.70
C ALA A 38 -10.65 -1.25 -1.39
N ILE A 39 -9.98 -1.42 -0.23
CA ILE A 39 -10.50 -1.00 1.07
C ILE A 39 -10.71 0.52 1.12
N LEU A 40 -9.71 1.29 0.71
CA LEU A 40 -9.76 2.75 0.76
C LEU A 40 -10.85 3.32 -0.14
N ARG A 41 -11.00 2.78 -1.35
CA ARG A 41 -12.03 3.22 -2.31
C ARG A 41 -13.44 2.86 -1.84
N ALA A 42 -13.62 1.71 -1.22
CA ALA A 42 -14.91 1.32 -0.66
C ALA A 42 -15.28 2.15 0.58
N THR A 43 -14.28 2.50 1.39
CA THR A 43 -14.48 3.29 2.61
C THR A 43 -14.73 4.77 2.29
N TRP A 44 -13.91 5.34 1.41
CA TRP A 44 -13.96 6.76 1.03
C TRP A 44 -14.03 6.92 -0.49
N PRO A 45 -15.21 6.75 -1.11
CA PRO A 45 -15.35 6.73 -2.57
C PRO A 45 -14.90 8.00 -3.29
N ASP A 46 -14.89 9.14 -2.59
CA ASP A 46 -14.52 10.44 -3.17
C ASP A 46 -13.00 10.68 -3.17
N LYS A 47 -12.23 9.84 -2.47
CA LYS A 47 -10.77 9.96 -2.49
C LYS A 47 -10.18 9.41 -3.79
N GLU A 48 -9.12 10.05 -4.24
CA GLU A 48 -8.32 9.56 -5.36
C GLU A 48 -7.25 8.62 -4.81
N VAL A 49 -7.35 7.33 -5.15
CA VAL A 49 -6.38 6.31 -4.76
C VAL A 49 -5.78 5.69 -6.01
N SER A 50 -4.47 5.82 -6.19
CA SER A 50 -3.75 5.31 -7.35
C SER A 50 -2.56 4.47 -6.92
N ILE A 51 -2.31 3.38 -7.63
CA ILE A 51 -1.09 2.60 -7.49
C ILE A 51 -0.09 3.14 -8.50
N ILE A 52 1.07 3.59 -8.02
CA ILE A 52 2.13 4.16 -8.83
C ILE A 52 3.23 3.11 -8.99
N ASP A 53 3.33 2.57 -10.19
CA ASP A 53 4.28 1.52 -10.50
C ASP A 53 4.77 1.67 -11.94
N ASP A 54 6.06 1.52 -12.16
CA ASP A 54 6.68 1.55 -13.48
C ASP A 54 6.83 0.15 -14.07
N GLU A 55 6.47 -0.89 -13.31
CA GLU A 55 6.59 -2.28 -13.72
C GLU A 55 5.22 -2.95 -13.88
N HIS A 56 5.15 -3.88 -14.81
CA HIS A 56 3.98 -4.70 -15.07
C HIS A 56 4.31 -6.19 -14.88
N SER A 57 3.35 -6.96 -14.39
CA SER A 57 3.48 -8.41 -14.27
C SER A 57 2.29 -9.12 -14.89
N ASP A 58 2.51 -9.78 -16.02
CA ASP A 58 1.47 -10.51 -16.75
C ASP A 58 0.84 -11.63 -15.91
N TYR A 59 1.63 -12.34 -15.12
CA TYR A 59 1.10 -13.46 -14.33
C TYR A 59 0.24 -13.00 -13.14
N LEU A 60 0.28 -11.73 -12.77
CA LEU A 60 -0.56 -11.12 -11.74
C LEU A 60 -1.71 -10.29 -12.31
N ALA A 61 -1.88 -10.24 -13.63
CA ALA A 61 -2.92 -9.46 -14.30
C ALA A 61 -4.34 -9.87 -13.90
N PHE A 62 -4.53 -11.10 -13.44
CA PHE A 62 -5.84 -11.56 -12.94
C PHE A 62 -6.31 -10.84 -11.66
N LEU A 63 -5.43 -10.10 -10.98
CA LEU A 63 -5.78 -9.26 -9.84
C LEU A 63 -6.34 -7.87 -10.23
N GLY A 64 -6.51 -7.64 -11.52
CA GLY A 64 -7.03 -6.39 -12.06
C GLY A 64 -6.00 -5.60 -12.88
N GLU A 65 -6.48 -4.60 -13.58
CA GLU A 65 -5.65 -3.75 -14.44
C GLU A 65 -4.74 -2.83 -13.60
N ASP A 66 -3.67 -2.35 -14.24
CA ASP A 66 -2.81 -1.31 -13.68
C ASP A 66 -3.48 0.06 -13.78
N ASP A 67 -3.14 0.95 -12.86
CA ASP A 67 -3.64 2.31 -12.90
C ASP A 67 -2.91 3.15 -13.96
N PRO A 68 -3.60 4.12 -14.59
CA PRO A 68 -2.94 5.04 -15.50
C PRO A 68 -1.93 5.93 -14.76
N PRO A 69 -0.90 6.42 -15.47
CA PRO A 69 0.04 7.37 -14.87
C PRO A 69 -0.66 8.62 -14.33
N VAL A 70 -0.14 9.14 -13.22
CA VAL A 70 -0.65 10.35 -12.58
C VAL A 70 0.31 11.50 -12.87
N PRO A 71 -0.18 12.70 -13.27
CA PRO A 71 0.66 13.87 -13.49
C PRO A 71 1.50 14.24 -12.26
N ASP A 72 2.75 14.67 -12.48
CA ASP A 72 3.71 14.95 -11.42
C ASP A 72 3.24 15.99 -10.41
N GLU A 73 2.45 16.95 -10.84
CA GLU A 73 1.91 18.02 -9.99
C GLU A 73 1.02 17.49 -8.84
N TYR A 74 0.42 16.31 -9.00
CA TYR A 74 -0.44 15.72 -7.99
C TYR A 74 0.31 15.08 -6.83
N TYR A 75 1.57 14.73 -7.01
CA TYR A 75 2.37 14.10 -5.95
C TYR A 75 2.51 15.01 -4.72
N ARG A 76 2.66 16.32 -4.92
CA ARG A 76 2.89 17.29 -3.83
C ARG A 76 1.74 17.42 -2.84
N THR A 77 0.53 17.05 -3.24
CA THR A 77 -0.66 17.07 -2.39
C THR A 77 -1.05 15.68 -1.90
N ALA A 78 -0.36 14.64 -2.35
CA ALA A 78 -0.68 13.27 -2.06
C ALA A 78 -0.02 12.76 -0.77
N LEU A 79 -0.71 11.83 -0.13
CA LEU A 79 -0.12 10.93 0.86
C LEU A 79 0.47 9.74 0.10
N GLY A 80 1.78 9.55 0.18
CA GLY A 80 2.45 8.36 -0.35
C GLY A 80 2.43 7.23 0.67
N VAL A 81 2.06 6.04 0.26
CA VAL A 81 2.12 4.83 1.09
C VAL A 81 2.94 3.79 0.35
N VAL A 82 4.12 3.50 0.87
CA VAL A 82 5.05 2.52 0.29
C VAL A 82 4.88 1.21 1.05
N ILE A 83 4.53 0.15 0.33
CA ILE A 83 4.15 -1.14 0.90
C ILE A 83 5.11 -2.23 0.43
N ASP A 84 5.63 -3.00 1.39
CA ASP A 84 6.49 -4.17 1.15
C ASP A 84 7.88 -3.80 0.58
N VAL A 85 8.42 -2.66 0.99
CA VAL A 85 9.73 -2.20 0.50
C VAL A 85 10.67 -1.91 1.67
N GLY A 86 11.71 -2.73 1.82
CA GLY A 86 12.66 -2.64 2.93
C GLY A 86 13.55 -1.40 2.89
N ASN A 87 14.02 -1.02 1.71
CA ASN A 87 14.90 0.12 1.51
C ASN A 87 14.49 0.94 0.28
N ARG A 88 14.70 2.25 0.36
CA ARG A 88 14.19 3.23 -0.62
C ARG A 88 14.66 3.00 -2.05
N GLU A 89 15.85 2.43 -2.24
CA GLU A 89 16.40 2.16 -3.58
C GLU A 89 15.58 1.14 -4.36
N ARG A 90 14.81 0.31 -3.65
CA ARG A 90 13.96 -0.70 -4.26
C ARG A 90 12.55 -0.23 -4.59
N ILE A 91 12.19 0.99 -4.25
CA ILE A 91 10.89 1.55 -4.65
C ILE A 91 10.90 1.75 -6.17
N SER A 92 9.93 1.15 -6.88
CA SER A 92 9.95 1.12 -8.35
C SER A 92 9.84 2.51 -8.97
N ASN A 93 9.06 3.40 -8.37
CA ASN A 93 8.93 4.79 -8.80
C ASN A 93 9.46 5.73 -7.72
N GLN A 94 10.57 6.41 -8.01
CA GLN A 94 11.27 7.28 -7.05
C GLN A 94 10.54 8.62 -6.81
N LYS A 95 9.47 8.92 -7.54
CA LYS A 95 8.64 10.11 -7.30
C LYS A 95 7.87 10.05 -5.98
N TYR A 96 7.89 8.91 -5.28
CA TYR A 96 7.35 8.84 -3.92
C TYR A 96 7.88 9.97 -3.03
N ALA A 97 9.14 10.37 -3.23
CA ALA A 97 9.78 11.44 -2.46
C ALA A 97 9.17 12.83 -2.69
N LEU A 98 8.35 13.00 -3.75
CA LEU A 98 7.62 14.24 -4.01
C LEU A 98 6.31 14.32 -3.22
N CYS A 99 5.85 13.22 -2.64
CA CYS A 99 4.62 13.21 -1.86
C CYS A 99 4.76 14.12 -0.63
N ARG A 100 3.62 14.72 -0.23
CA ARG A 100 3.56 15.62 0.92
C ARG A 100 3.99 14.93 2.22
N GLN A 101 3.62 13.66 2.35
CA GLN A 101 3.96 12.81 3.50
C GLN A 101 4.10 11.38 2.99
N VAL A 102 5.01 10.63 3.57
CA VAL A 102 5.29 9.23 3.18
C VAL A 102 5.10 8.30 4.38
N ILE A 103 4.31 7.25 4.18
CA ILE A 103 4.13 6.15 5.12
C ILE A 103 4.87 4.92 4.57
N LYS A 104 5.66 4.27 5.42
CA LYS A 104 6.25 2.95 5.14
C LYS A 104 5.46 1.88 5.88
N ILE A 105 5.02 0.84 5.15
CA ILE A 105 4.40 -0.38 5.70
C ILE A 105 5.20 -1.57 5.20
N ASP A 106 5.93 -2.25 6.10
CA ASP A 106 6.88 -3.26 5.70
C ASP A 106 7.07 -4.35 6.77
N HIS A 107 7.42 -5.56 6.34
CA HIS A 107 7.69 -6.69 7.24
C HIS A 107 9.13 -7.22 7.16
N HIS A 108 9.99 -6.56 6.40
CA HIS A 108 11.40 -6.93 6.33
C HIS A 108 12.19 -6.44 7.56
N ILE A 109 13.41 -6.93 7.73
CA ILE A 109 14.32 -6.46 8.78
C ILE A 109 14.52 -4.94 8.62
N PRO A 110 14.30 -4.15 9.68
CA PRO A 110 14.40 -2.68 9.59
C PRO A 110 15.82 -2.24 9.24
N ARG A 111 15.98 -1.60 8.08
CA ARG A 111 17.28 -1.09 7.60
C ARG A 111 17.22 0.37 7.17
N ASP A 112 16.05 0.84 6.76
CA ASP A 112 15.87 2.17 6.19
C ASP A 112 14.50 2.72 6.57
N ALA A 113 14.47 3.65 7.51
CA ALA A 113 13.25 4.32 7.95
C ALA A 113 12.97 5.54 7.06
N TYR A 114 12.70 5.31 5.77
CA TYR A 114 12.50 6.37 4.79
C TYR A 114 11.13 7.06 4.87
N GLY A 115 10.16 6.52 5.59
CA GLY A 115 8.86 7.15 5.77
C GLY A 115 8.89 8.24 6.85
N ASP A 116 7.99 9.21 6.73
CA ASP A 116 7.67 10.12 7.84
C ASP A 116 6.98 9.37 8.97
N ILE A 117 6.21 8.33 8.60
CA ILE A 117 5.62 7.36 9.50
C ILE A 117 6.09 5.97 9.05
N ASN A 118 6.66 5.19 9.97
CA ASN A 118 7.17 3.84 9.66
C ASN A 118 6.47 2.81 10.54
N TRP A 119 5.73 1.90 9.89
CA TRP A 119 5.17 0.73 10.54
C TRP A 119 5.87 -0.50 9.97
N VAL A 120 6.76 -1.06 10.77
CA VAL A 120 7.59 -2.22 10.40
C VAL A 120 7.45 -3.30 11.46
N GLU A 121 7.02 -4.49 11.05
CA GLU A 121 6.88 -5.67 11.92
C GLU A 121 7.52 -6.89 11.24
N GLU A 122 8.75 -7.22 11.61
CA GLU A 122 9.53 -8.30 10.97
C GLU A 122 9.03 -9.70 11.28
N ASP A 123 8.20 -9.88 12.29
CA ASP A 123 7.57 -11.15 12.64
C ASP A 123 6.28 -11.44 11.83
N ARG A 124 5.81 -10.51 11.03
CA ARG A 124 4.71 -10.72 10.12
C ARG A 124 5.16 -11.56 8.91
N SER A 125 4.28 -12.46 8.46
CA SER A 125 4.59 -13.34 7.34
C SER A 125 4.60 -12.63 5.98
N SER A 126 3.86 -11.53 5.85
CA SER A 126 3.69 -10.81 4.59
C SER A 126 3.15 -9.40 4.80
N ALA A 127 3.30 -8.55 3.77
CA ALA A 127 2.66 -7.23 3.75
C ALA A 127 1.13 -7.38 3.65
N CYS A 128 0.63 -8.38 2.96
CA CYS A 128 -0.82 -8.69 2.92
C CYS A 128 -1.38 -8.94 4.32
N GLU A 129 -0.65 -9.66 5.18
CA GLU A 129 -1.03 -9.86 6.57
C GLU A 129 -1.09 -8.54 7.34
N MET A 130 -0.15 -7.64 7.10
CA MET A 130 -0.15 -6.32 7.73
C MET A 130 -1.37 -5.49 7.31
N ILE A 131 -1.72 -5.49 6.03
CA ILE A 131 -2.92 -4.79 5.56
C ILE A 131 -4.19 -5.42 6.15
N ALA A 132 -4.25 -6.74 6.26
CA ALA A 132 -5.36 -7.42 6.92
C ALA A 132 -5.47 -7.04 8.41
N ALA A 133 -4.34 -6.95 9.11
CA ALA A 133 -4.28 -6.51 10.51
C ALA A 133 -4.71 -5.04 10.66
N PHE A 134 -4.31 -4.17 9.72
CA PHE A 134 -4.77 -2.78 9.69
C PHE A 134 -6.28 -2.70 9.52
N TYR A 135 -6.84 -3.46 8.57
CA TYR A 135 -8.30 -3.55 8.40
C TYR A 135 -8.97 -4.03 9.69
N ASP A 136 -8.48 -5.11 10.30
CA ASP A 136 -9.09 -5.68 11.51
C ASP A 136 -9.11 -4.67 12.67
N ARG A 137 -8.03 -3.91 12.83
CA ARG A 137 -7.94 -2.86 13.85
C ARG A 137 -9.00 -1.76 13.69
N PHE A 138 -9.38 -1.44 12.46
CA PHE A 138 -10.32 -0.37 12.12
C PHE A 138 -11.58 -0.88 11.40
N ARG A 139 -11.96 -2.14 11.60
CA ARG A 139 -13.07 -2.76 10.86
C ARG A 139 -14.42 -2.09 11.05
N ASP A 140 -14.60 -1.35 12.15
CA ASP A 140 -15.83 -0.56 12.37
C ASP A 140 -15.86 0.73 11.54
N ARG A 141 -14.75 1.10 10.93
CA ARG A 141 -14.58 2.32 10.16
C ARG A 141 -14.15 2.10 8.71
N LEU A 142 -13.59 0.93 8.41
CA LEU A 142 -13.15 0.54 7.07
C LEU A 142 -14.12 -0.47 6.46
N THR A 143 -14.24 -0.45 5.14
CA THR A 143 -15.10 -1.37 4.39
C THR A 143 -14.25 -2.42 3.67
N LEU A 144 -14.47 -3.68 3.97
CA LEU A 144 -13.85 -4.81 3.26
C LEU A 144 -14.78 -5.29 2.16
N THR A 145 -14.26 -5.35 0.93
CA THR A 145 -14.97 -5.92 -0.21
C THR A 145 -14.44 -7.32 -0.52
N ARG A 146 -15.18 -8.09 -1.32
CA ARG A 146 -14.71 -9.38 -1.82
C ARG A 146 -13.41 -9.22 -2.63
N GLU A 147 -13.33 -8.16 -3.45
CA GLU A 147 -12.13 -7.84 -4.22
C GLU A 147 -10.90 -7.62 -3.31
N ALA A 148 -11.05 -6.81 -2.26
CA ALA A 148 -9.98 -6.56 -1.30
C ALA A 148 -9.55 -7.85 -0.59
N ALA A 149 -10.51 -8.64 -0.11
CA ALA A 149 -10.22 -9.91 0.56
C ALA A 149 -9.50 -10.89 -0.37
N THR A 150 -9.89 -10.95 -1.64
CA THR A 150 -9.23 -11.79 -2.65
C THR A 150 -7.78 -11.37 -2.85
N CYS A 151 -7.52 -10.07 -3.01
CA CYS A 151 -6.16 -9.55 -3.17
C CYS A 151 -5.26 -9.89 -1.98
N LEU A 152 -5.77 -9.72 -0.76
CA LEU A 152 -5.00 -10.01 0.46
C LEU A 152 -4.77 -11.51 0.66
N TYR A 153 -5.70 -12.35 0.24
CA TYR A 153 -5.60 -13.81 0.38
C TYR A 153 -4.65 -14.45 -0.62
N ILE A 154 -4.39 -13.81 -1.76
CA ILE A 154 -3.63 -14.40 -2.87
C ILE A 154 -2.23 -14.87 -2.46
N ILE A 155 -1.61 -14.18 -1.50
CA ILE A 155 -0.28 -14.54 -1.00
C ILE A 155 -0.24 -15.98 -0.48
N ASN A 156 -1.33 -16.48 0.10
CA ASN A 156 -1.41 -17.83 0.63
C ASN A 156 -1.39 -18.92 -0.45
N LEU A 157 -1.64 -18.55 -1.71
CA LEU A 157 -1.60 -19.48 -2.84
C LEU A 157 -0.18 -19.68 -3.38
N PHE A 158 0.71 -18.70 -3.17
CA PHE A 158 2.05 -18.70 -3.75
C PHE A 158 3.17 -19.00 -2.74
N TYR A 159 2.92 -18.84 -1.45
CA TYR A 159 3.95 -18.91 -0.41
C TYR A 159 3.56 -19.86 0.74
N LYS A 160 3.11 -21.06 0.39
CA LYS A 160 2.92 -22.14 1.38
C LYS A 160 4.25 -22.83 1.68
#